data_1f26fdf19fdc8d2c3294faadf039a297
#
_entry.id   1f26fdf19fdc8d2c3294faadf039a297
#
_cell.length_a   1.000
_cell.length_b   1.000
_cell.length_c   1.000
_cell.angle_alpha   90.00
_cell.angle_beta   90.00
_cell.angle_gamma   90.00
#
_symmetry.space_group_name_H-M   'P 1'
#
loop_
_entity.id
_entity.type
_entity.pdbx_description
1 polymer ?
#
loop_
_entity_poly.entity_id
_entity_poly.type
_entity_poly.pdbx_seq_one_letter_code
_entity_poly.pdbx_strand_id
1 'polypeptide(L)'
;MQDNSILEKEEIADISEMLGKVKSNIIHELSFQVRSMDELSSLLKINKNAVKEHMESLEVKGYVHPFFKGGGSGRPRKYYELTEKGLGLLPKRYVAFTNLLVEEIESELGRDRMNIILGKIADRIIGESGIEKNLDITSETREDMISKLNEFVNTLNRLGYYARLEVTDDVVRIVRHNCIFYELAKANNRIICGTLGSEIIKGSVNQDFRIKEKFSEGNNRCVVEFDLKPKLKSENAVL
;
A
#
# COMPACT_ATOMS: atom_id res chain seq x y z
N MET A 1 0.07 -16.82 -29.56
CA MET A 1 -0.96 -16.06 -28.86
C MET A 1 -0.82 -16.37 -27.39
N GLN A 2 -0.04 -15.58 -26.65
CA GLN A 2 0.02 -15.67 -25.20
C GLN A 2 -1.04 -14.71 -24.67
N ASP A 3 -2.20 -15.27 -24.40
CA ASP A 3 -3.28 -14.57 -23.72
C ASP A 3 -2.91 -14.51 -22.22
N ASN A 4 -2.15 -13.50 -21.88
CA ASN A 4 -1.77 -13.20 -20.50
C ASN A 4 -2.63 -12.01 -20.04
N SER A 5 -3.90 -12.25 -19.77
CA SER A 5 -4.74 -11.20 -19.24
C SER A 5 -4.13 -10.73 -17.91
N ILE A 6 -3.92 -9.42 -17.80
CA ILE A 6 -3.40 -8.77 -16.57
C ILE A 6 -4.25 -9.18 -15.36
N LEU A 7 -5.51 -9.51 -15.57
CA LEU A 7 -6.46 -9.95 -14.55
C LEU A 7 -6.18 -11.37 -14.01
N GLU A 8 -5.44 -12.22 -14.74
CA GLU A 8 -5.15 -13.61 -14.31
C GLU A 8 -3.87 -13.72 -13.48
N LYS A 9 -3.02 -12.70 -13.46
CA LYS A 9 -1.70 -12.74 -12.80
C LYS A 9 -1.67 -12.31 -11.34
N GLU A 10 -2.76 -11.77 -10.79
CA GLU A 10 -2.82 -11.55 -9.34
C GLU A 10 -3.08 -12.90 -8.68
N GLU A 11 -2.06 -13.47 -8.04
CA GLU A 11 -2.25 -14.51 -7.03
C GLU A 11 -3.20 -13.94 -5.97
N ILE A 12 -4.44 -14.43 -6.03
CA ILE A 12 -5.42 -14.19 -4.97
C ILE A 12 -4.79 -14.79 -3.73
N ALA A 13 -4.30 -13.95 -2.82
CA ALA A 13 -3.75 -14.43 -1.55
C ALA A 13 -4.80 -15.36 -0.93
N ASP A 14 -4.48 -16.66 -0.87
CA ASP A 14 -5.43 -17.64 -0.37
C ASP A 14 -5.62 -17.34 1.12
N ILE A 15 -6.83 -16.93 1.49
CA ILE A 15 -7.22 -16.69 2.88
C ILE A 15 -6.84 -17.91 3.74
N SER A 16 -6.71 -19.09 3.14
CA SER A 16 -6.33 -20.32 3.80
C SER A 16 -4.90 -20.30 4.35
N GLU A 17 -3.96 -19.57 3.71
CA GLU A 17 -2.60 -19.42 4.22
C GLU A 17 -2.59 -18.57 5.51
N MET A 18 -3.45 -17.56 5.60
CA MET A 18 -3.52 -16.65 6.77
C MET A 18 -4.34 -17.24 7.93
N LEU A 19 -5.46 -17.85 7.64
CA LEU A 19 -6.45 -18.26 8.64
C LEU A 19 -6.54 -19.78 8.86
N GLY A 20 -5.96 -20.55 7.94
CA GLY A 20 -6.15 -22.00 7.85
C GLY A 20 -7.43 -22.37 7.10
N LYS A 21 -7.43 -23.56 6.49
CA LYS A 21 -8.45 -24.04 5.53
C LYS A 21 -9.89 -23.95 6.04
N VAL A 22 -10.15 -24.32 7.30
CA VAL A 22 -11.53 -24.35 7.82
C VAL A 22 -12.10 -22.94 7.96
N LYS A 23 -11.32 -21.99 8.51
CA LYS A 23 -11.77 -20.59 8.65
C LYS A 23 -11.94 -19.92 7.29
N SER A 24 -11.06 -20.22 6.32
CA SER A 24 -11.20 -19.76 4.94
C SER A 24 -12.52 -20.24 4.33
N ASN A 25 -12.85 -21.52 4.49
CA ASN A 25 -14.12 -22.06 4.01
C ASN A 25 -15.33 -21.42 4.72
N ILE A 26 -15.24 -21.13 6.02
CA ILE A 26 -16.30 -20.41 6.74
C ILE A 26 -16.50 -19.00 6.14
N ILE A 27 -15.42 -18.24 5.94
CA ILE A 27 -15.47 -16.90 5.31
C ILE A 27 -16.09 -17.00 3.91
N HIS A 28 -15.70 -17.99 3.13
CA HIS A 28 -16.24 -18.23 1.79
C HIS A 28 -17.75 -18.52 1.85
N GLU A 29 -18.23 -19.41 2.73
CA GLU A 29 -19.66 -19.69 2.87
C GLU A 29 -20.47 -18.47 3.34
N LEU A 30 -19.89 -17.67 4.24
CA LEU A 30 -20.52 -16.44 4.73
C LEU A 30 -20.49 -15.30 3.69
N SER A 31 -19.65 -15.39 2.66
CA SER A 31 -19.64 -14.41 1.56
C SER A 31 -20.87 -14.52 0.66
N PHE A 32 -21.47 -15.69 0.58
CA PHE A 32 -22.70 -15.90 -0.21
C PHE A 32 -23.96 -15.52 0.56
N GLN A 33 -24.03 -15.88 1.84
CA GLN A 33 -25.18 -15.55 2.68
C GLN A 33 -24.89 -15.79 4.17
N VAL A 34 -25.73 -15.22 5.01
CA VAL A 34 -25.69 -15.48 6.46
C VAL A 34 -25.92 -16.96 6.78
N ARG A 35 -25.20 -17.49 7.77
CA ARG A 35 -25.28 -18.90 8.18
C ARG A 35 -25.38 -19.03 9.68
N SER A 36 -26.09 -20.06 10.12
CA SER A 36 -26.04 -20.58 11.49
C SER A 36 -24.89 -21.56 11.67
N MET A 37 -24.51 -21.89 12.92
CA MET A 37 -23.50 -22.92 13.20
C MET A 37 -23.93 -24.33 12.68
N ASP A 38 -25.22 -24.62 12.70
CA ASP A 38 -25.73 -25.88 12.20
C ASP A 38 -25.55 -26.05 10.70
N GLU A 39 -25.84 -24.99 9.94
CA GLU A 39 -25.64 -24.95 8.50
C GLU A 39 -24.15 -25.04 8.15
N LEU A 40 -23.28 -24.31 8.84
CA LEU A 40 -21.82 -24.39 8.63
C LEU A 40 -21.28 -25.78 8.96
N SER A 41 -21.75 -26.40 10.07
CA SER A 41 -21.38 -27.76 10.43
C SER A 41 -21.73 -28.76 9.32
N SER A 42 -22.94 -28.65 8.79
CA SER A 42 -23.43 -29.54 7.71
C SER A 42 -22.67 -29.31 6.39
N LEU A 43 -22.45 -28.07 5.99
CA LEU A 43 -21.78 -27.73 4.75
C LEU A 43 -20.29 -28.11 4.76
N LEU A 44 -19.60 -27.84 5.86
CA LEU A 44 -18.17 -28.12 6.01
C LEU A 44 -17.86 -29.55 6.46
N LYS A 45 -18.90 -30.32 6.81
CA LYS A 45 -18.80 -31.71 7.32
C LYS A 45 -17.87 -31.83 8.54
N ILE A 46 -17.94 -30.87 9.45
CA ILE A 46 -17.23 -30.88 10.73
C ILE A 46 -18.24 -30.77 11.89
N ASN A 47 -17.84 -31.20 13.08
CA ASN A 47 -18.75 -31.14 14.23
C ASN A 47 -19.00 -29.69 14.70
N LYS A 48 -20.12 -29.47 15.38
CA LYS A 48 -20.52 -28.15 15.87
C LYS A 48 -19.53 -27.48 16.82
N ASN A 49 -18.81 -28.28 17.64
CA ASN A 49 -17.84 -27.71 18.57
C ASN A 49 -16.65 -27.14 17.80
N ALA A 50 -16.18 -27.82 16.75
CA ALA A 50 -15.13 -27.27 15.89
C ALA A 50 -15.59 -26.00 15.16
N VAL A 51 -16.85 -25.97 14.65
CA VAL A 51 -17.42 -24.73 14.08
C VAL A 51 -17.43 -23.62 15.13
N LYS A 52 -17.88 -23.92 16.34
CA LYS A 52 -17.93 -22.93 17.44
C LYS A 52 -16.56 -22.31 17.72
N GLU A 53 -15.51 -23.12 17.89
CA GLU A 53 -14.15 -22.65 18.13
C GLU A 53 -13.64 -21.73 17.00
N HIS A 54 -13.89 -22.13 15.75
CA HIS A 54 -13.50 -21.31 14.60
C HIS A 54 -14.28 -20.00 14.54
N MET A 55 -15.60 -20.04 14.81
CA MET A 55 -16.44 -18.85 14.83
C MET A 55 -16.06 -17.89 15.95
N GLU A 56 -15.79 -18.38 17.17
CA GLU A 56 -15.29 -17.57 18.29
C GLU A 56 -13.96 -16.88 17.92
N SER A 57 -13.05 -17.62 17.28
CA SER A 57 -11.78 -17.05 16.80
C SER A 57 -11.99 -15.95 15.73
N LEU A 58 -12.94 -16.12 14.81
CA LEU A 58 -13.25 -15.14 13.77
C LEU A 58 -14.00 -13.93 14.35
N GLU A 59 -14.88 -14.13 15.35
CA GLU A 59 -15.61 -13.09 16.06
C GLU A 59 -14.65 -12.21 16.87
N VAL A 60 -13.72 -12.80 17.64
CA VAL A 60 -12.68 -12.08 18.39
C VAL A 60 -11.80 -11.25 17.47
N LYS A 61 -11.47 -11.75 16.28
CA LYS A 61 -10.72 -11.01 15.27
C LYS A 61 -11.53 -9.94 14.55
N GLY A 62 -12.85 -9.90 14.78
CA GLY A 62 -13.78 -8.95 14.19
C GLY A 62 -14.07 -9.21 12.71
N TYR A 63 -13.91 -10.43 12.21
CA TYR A 63 -14.22 -10.78 10.82
C TYR A 63 -15.68 -11.17 10.61
N VAL A 64 -16.33 -11.67 11.66
CA VAL A 64 -17.75 -12.05 11.66
C VAL A 64 -18.46 -11.42 12.84
N HIS A 65 -19.76 -11.22 12.68
CA HIS A 65 -20.61 -10.72 13.74
C HIS A 65 -21.87 -11.57 13.84
N PRO A 66 -22.28 -11.95 15.08
CA PRO A 66 -23.49 -12.70 15.30
C PRO A 66 -24.71 -11.79 15.37
N PHE A 67 -25.83 -12.31 14.89
CA PHE A 67 -27.15 -11.71 15.13
C PHE A 67 -28.23 -12.78 15.30
N PHE A 68 -29.38 -12.40 15.80
CA PHE A 68 -30.49 -13.33 16.02
C PHE A 68 -31.61 -13.06 15.03
N LYS A 69 -32.04 -14.10 14.33
CA LYS A 69 -33.28 -14.08 13.54
C LYS A 69 -34.40 -14.73 14.34
N GLY A 70 -35.42 -13.95 14.67
CA GLY A 70 -36.67 -14.45 15.23
C GLY A 70 -37.60 -14.88 14.12
N GLY A 71 -38.29 -16.00 14.30
CA GLY A 71 -39.29 -16.48 13.38
C GLY A 71 -40.38 -17.29 14.14
N GLY A 72 -41.54 -16.69 14.41
CA GLY A 72 -42.66 -17.37 15.02
C GLY A 72 -42.49 -17.70 16.52
N SER A 73 -43.20 -18.76 16.98
CA SER A 73 -43.24 -19.18 18.40
C SER A 73 -42.01 -19.96 18.90
N GLY A 74 -40.87 -19.97 18.14
CA GLY A 74 -39.63 -20.68 18.48
C GLY A 74 -38.56 -19.81 19.08
N ARG A 75 -37.53 -20.44 19.72
CA ARG A 75 -36.36 -19.74 20.22
C ARG A 75 -35.58 -19.08 19.04
N PRO A 76 -35.20 -17.79 19.13
CA PRO A 76 -34.41 -17.14 18.08
C PRO A 76 -33.12 -17.88 17.76
N ARG A 77 -32.84 -18.10 16.48
CA ARG A 77 -31.63 -18.76 16.03
C ARG A 77 -30.50 -17.74 15.81
N LYS A 78 -29.29 -18.09 16.25
CA LYS A 78 -28.09 -17.31 16.07
C LYS A 78 -27.54 -17.55 14.66
N TYR A 79 -27.39 -16.49 13.89
CA TYR A 79 -26.75 -16.44 12.58
C TYR A 79 -25.48 -15.60 12.64
N TYR A 80 -24.68 -15.74 11.63
CA TYR A 80 -23.43 -14.96 11.48
C TYR A 80 -23.37 -14.37 10.09
N GLU A 81 -22.77 -13.19 10.02
CA GLU A 81 -22.44 -12.50 8.77
C GLU A 81 -21.02 -11.95 8.79
N LEU A 82 -20.46 -11.63 7.61
CA LEU A 82 -19.18 -10.95 7.52
C LEU A 82 -19.33 -9.49 7.91
N THR A 83 -18.37 -8.99 8.69
CA THR A 83 -18.17 -7.56 8.90
C THR A 83 -17.49 -6.93 7.67
N GLU A 84 -17.36 -5.58 7.63
CA GLU A 84 -16.53 -4.91 6.63
C GLU A 84 -15.09 -5.44 6.64
N LYS A 85 -14.52 -5.70 7.82
CA LYS A 85 -13.21 -6.33 7.98
C LYS A 85 -13.17 -7.75 7.42
N GLY A 86 -14.24 -8.52 7.61
CA GLY A 86 -14.39 -9.86 7.03
C GLY A 86 -14.51 -9.81 5.51
N LEU A 87 -15.30 -8.87 4.98
CA LEU A 87 -15.40 -8.62 3.53
C LEU A 87 -14.06 -8.18 2.93
N GLY A 88 -13.22 -7.49 3.71
CA GLY A 88 -11.87 -7.10 3.32
C GLY A 88 -10.92 -8.28 3.08
N LEU A 89 -11.21 -9.47 3.65
CA LEU A 89 -10.42 -10.67 3.41
C LEU A 89 -10.67 -11.30 2.03
N LEU A 90 -11.83 -11.01 1.41
CA LEU A 90 -12.15 -11.57 0.11
C LEU A 90 -11.25 -10.95 -0.97
N PRO A 91 -10.92 -11.70 -2.03
CA PRO A 91 -10.06 -11.24 -3.11
C PRO A 91 -10.50 -9.89 -3.69
N LYS A 92 -9.55 -8.99 -3.87
CA LYS A 92 -9.75 -7.67 -4.48
C LYS A 92 -8.80 -7.51 -5.67
N ARG A 93 -9.27 -6.87 -6.72
CA ARG A 93 -8.46 -6.64 -7.93
C ARG A 93 -8.11 -5.17 -8.14
N TYR A 94 -7.86 -4.45 -7.03
CA TYR A 94 -7.55 -3.01 -7.11
C TYR A 94 -6.27 -2.73 -7.89
N VAL A 95 -5.24 -3.56 -7.70
CA VAL A 95 -3.95 -3.38 -8.39
C VAL A 95 -4.10 -3.65 -9.89
N ALA A 96 -4.75 -4.76 -10.27
CA ALA A 96 -4.99 -5.08 -11.67
C ALA A 96 -5.81 -3.99 -12.38
N PHE A 97 -6.89 -3.52 -11.75
CA PHE A 97 -7.71 -2.42 -12.27
C PHE A 97 -6.88 -1.13 -12.41
N THR A 98 -6.07 -0.80 -11.40
CA THR A 98 -5.22 0.40 -11.43
C THR A 98 -4.17 0.32 -12.53
N ASN A 99 -3.56 -0.85 -12.77
CA ASN A 99 -2.61 -1.04 -13.86
C ASN A 99 -3.28 -0.79 -15.23
N LEU A 100 -4.44 -1.40 -15.47
CA LEU A 100 -5.21 -1.16 -16.70
C LEU A 100 -5.56 0.32 -16.86
N LEU A 101 -6.03 0.97 -15.79
CA LEU A 101 -6.39 2.38 -15.82
C LEU A 101 -5.18 3.26 -16.16
N VAL A 102 -4.02 2.98 -15.59
CA VAL A 102 -2.77 3.72 -15.86
C VAL A 102 -2.35 3.54 -17.33
N GLU A 103 -2.41 2.32 -17.85
CA GLU A 103 -2.06 1.99 -19.23
C GLU A 103 -3.00 2.71 -20.23
N GLU A 104 -4.32 2.65 -20.01
CA GLU A 104 -5.30 3.30 -20.88
C GLU A 104 -5.20 4.84 -20.83
N ILE A 105 -5.01 5.42 -19.63
CA ILE A 105 -4.83 6.88 -19.51
C ILE A 105 -3.56 7.33 -20.26
N GLU A 106 -2.44 6.59 -20.15
CA GLU A 106 -1.21 6.93 -20.89
C GLU A 106 -1.40 6.76 -22.40
N SER A 107 -2.11 5.71 -22.83
CA SER A 107 -2.41 5.46 -24.25
C SER A 107 -3.24 6.58 -24.88
N GLU A 108 -4.28 7.02 -24.18
CA GLU A 108 -5.23 8.03 -24.69
C GLU A 108 -4.68 9.46 -24.59
N LEU A 109 -4.03 9.82 -23.51
CA LEU A 109 -3.61 11.19 -23.25
C LEU A 109 -2.14 11.49 -23.61
N GLY A 110 -1.35 10.45 -23.81
CA GLY A 110 0.08 10.55 -24.01
C GLY A 110 0.87 10.84 -22.74
N ARG A 111 2.18 10.66 -22.84
CA ARG A 111 3.12 10.72 -21.73
C ARG A 111 3.14 12.06 -20.99
N ASP A 112 3.13 13.16 -21.72
CA ASP A 112 3.25 14.50 -21.11
C ASP A 112 2.04 14.83 -20.23
N ARG A 113 0.84 14.52 -20.71
CA ARG A 113 -0.37 14.72 -19.90
C ARG A 113 -0.42 13.77 -18.70
N MET A 114 0.03 12.53 -18.88
CA MET A 114 0.16 11.58 -17.77
C MET A 114 1.10 12.11 -16.67
N ASN A 115 2.25 12.66 -17.04
CA ASN A 115 3.19 13.25 -16.09
C ASN A 115 2.56 14.42 -15.31
N ILE A 116 1.77 15.27 -15.98
CA ILE A 116 1.03 16.36 -15.31
C ILE A 116 0.01 15.81 -14.31
N ILE A 117 -0.72 14.76 -14.67
CA ILE A 117 -1.68 14.10 -13.77
C ILE A 117 -0.97 13.53 -12.54
N LEU A 118 0.16 12.83 -12.75
CA LEU A 118 0.93 12.25 -11.67
C LEU A 118 1.54 13.30 -10.74
N GLY A 119 1.97 14.46 -11.27
CA GLY A 119 2.39 15.60 -10.46
C GLY A 119 1.26 16.10 -9.56
N LYS A 120 0.04 16.27 -10.09
CA LYS A 120 -1.12 16.65 -9.28
C LYS A 120 -1.50 15.61 -8.22
N ILE A 121 -1.35 14.32 -8.54
CA ILE A 121 -1.55 13.22 -7.57
C ILE A 121 -0.49 13.29 -6.47
N ALA A 122 0.78 13.54 -6.82
CA ALA A 122 1.86 13.73 -5.86
C ALA A 122 1.56 14.89 -4.90
N ASP A 123 1.13 16.05 -5.43
CA ASP A 123 0.73 17.21 -4.63
C ASP A 123 -0.40 16.90 -3.63
N ARG A 124 -1.37 16.10 -4.06
CA ARG A 124 -2.46 15.65 -3.16
C ARG A 124 -1.96 14.71 -2.09
N ILE A 125 -1.15 13.71 -2.45
CA ILE A 125 -0.55 12.76 -1.50
C ILE A 125 0.25 13.54 -0.44
N ILE A 126 1.07 14.50 -0.84
CA ILE A 126 1.85 15.35 0.07
C ILE A 126 0.90 16.14 0.99
N GLY A 127 -0.13 16.79 0.41
CA GLY A 127 -1.07 17.60 1.19
C GLY A 127 -1.89 16.81 2.20
N GLU A 128 -2.33 15.60 1.84
CA GLU A 128 -3.16 14.73 2.70
C GLU A 128 -2.34 13.96 3.75
N SER A 129 -1.05 13.72 3.48
CA SER A 129 -0.17 12.96 4.38
C SER A 129 0.48 13.77 5.50
N GLY A 130 0.30 15.09 5.49
CA GLY A 130 0.97 15.99 6.44
C GLY A 130 2.47 16.10 6.23
N ILE A 131 2.95 15.80 5.02
CA ILE A 131 4.32 16.08 4.60
C ILE A 131 4.46 17.59 4.44
N GLU A 132 5.49 18.18 5.03
CA GLU A 132 5.85 19.57 4.78
C GLU A 132 6.24 19.74 3.30
N LYS A 133 5.64 20.75 2.65
CA LYS A 133 5.94 21.04 1.25
C LYS A 133 7.19 21.89 1.14
N ASN A 134 8.02 21.56 0.14
CA ASN A 134 9.22 22.32 -0.20
C ASN A 134 10.14 22.57 1.01
N LEU A 135 10.39 21.51 1.79
CA LEU A 135 11.33 21.56 2.90
C LEU A 135 12.67 22.09 2.38
N ASP A 136 12.97 23.36 2.69
CA ASP A 136 14.24 23.95 2.27
C ASP A 136 15.36 23.49 3.21
N ILE A 137 16.21 22.62 2.68
CA ILE A 137 17.37 22.08 3.38
C ILE A 137 18.69 22.63 2.84
N THR A 138 18.62 23.60 1.90
CA THR A 138 19.82 24.11 1.19
C THR A 138 20.54 25.24 1.93
N SER A 139 19.84 25.97 2.78
CA SER A 139 20.33 27.18 3.44
C SER A 139 20.74 27.00 4.91
N GLU A 140 20.72 25.76 5.43
CA GLU A 140 20.81 25.47 6.85
C GLU A 140 22.12 24.76 7.24
N THR A 141 22.34 24.65 8.54
CA THR A 141 23.45 23.84 9.06
C THR A 141 23.18 22.35 8.75
N ARG A 142 24.24 21.55 8.80
CA ARG A 142 24.15 20.11 8.63
C ARG A 142 23.15 19.47 9.62
N GLU A 143 23.18 19.94 10.85
CA GLU A 143 22.32 19.48 11.94
C GLU A 143 20.84 19.78 11.67
N ASP A 144 20.54 20.98 11.19
CA ASP A 144 19.17 21.40 10.82
C ASP A 144 18.65 20.57 9.65
N MET A 145 19.48 20.36 8.63
CA MET A 145 19.14 19.49 7.49
C MET A 145 18.80 18.07 7.93
N ILE A 146 19.63 17.47 8.78
CA ILE A 146 19.40 16.13 9.31
C ILE A 146 18.11 16.08 10.15
N SER A 147 17.86 17.11 10.98
CA SER A 147 16.65 17.20 11.78
C SER A 147 15.40 17.23 10.92
N LYS A 148 15.35 18.06 9.90
CA LYS A 148 14.22 18.17 8.97
C LYS A 148 14.01 16.91 8.16
N LEU A 149 15.08 16.28 7.68
CA LEU A 149 14.97 15.00 6.97
C LEU A 149 14.49 13.88 7.90
N ASN A 150 14.80 13.92 9.20
CA ASN A 150 14.23 12.99 10.17
C ASN A 150 12.70 13.18 10.32
N GLU A 151 12.20 14.40 10.35
CA GLU A 151 10.76 14.70 10.37
C GLU A 151 10.06 14.16 9.11
N PHE A 152 10.68 14.34 7.95
CA PHE A 152 10.20 13.77 6.70
C PHE A 152 10.19 12.23 6.75
N VAL A 153 11.25 11.60 7.24
CA VAL A 153 11.31 10.13 7.44
C VAL A 153 10.23 9.66 8.40
N ASN A 154 9.97 10.37 9.50
CA ASN A 154 8.89 10.04 10.43
C ASN A 154 7.52 10.08 9.73
N THR A 155 7.30 11.04 8.84
CA THR A 155 6.08 11.10 8.05
C THR A 155 5.98 9.94 7.06
N LEU A 156 7.07 9.59 6.36
CA LEU A 156 7.11 8.40 5.52
C LEU A 156 6.79 7.12 6.31
N ASN A 157 7.26 7.03 7.56
CA ASN A 157 6.99 5.88 8.41
C ASN A 157 5.51 5.79 8.84
N ARG A 158 4.84 6.92 9.10
CA ARG A 158 3.38 6.94 9.32
C ARG A 158 2.61 6.45 8.09
N LEU A 159 3.14 6.67 6.89
CA LEU A 159 2.58 6.16 5.64
C LEU A 159 2.93 4.69 5.35
N GLY A 160 3.80 4.05 6.16
CA GLY A 160 4.16 2.65 6.03
C GLY A 160 5.41 2.35 5.20
N TYR A 161 6.27 3.33 4.90
CA TYR A 161 7.49 3.10 4.10
C TYR A 161 8.63 2.40 4.84
N TYR A 162 8.60 2.34 6.18
CA TYR A 162 9.70 1.81 7.01
C TYR A 162 11.05 2.42 6.63
N ALA A 163 11.08 3.75 6.66
CA ALA A 163 12.22 4.55 6.23
C ALA A 163 13.16 4.86 7.39
N ARG A 164 14.45 5.07 7.07
CA ARG A 164 15.46 5.59 7.99
C ARG A 164 16.45 6.49 7.25
N LEU A 165 17.15 7.36 8.01
CA LEU A 165 18.28 8.12 7.50
C LEU A 165 19.58 7.34 7.70
N GLU A 166 20.44 7.40 6.67
CA GLU A 166 21.84 7.03 6.76
C GLU A 166 22.65 8.26 6.38
N VAL A 167 23.51 8.72 7.31
CA VAL A 167 24.28 9.97 7.16
C VAL A 167 25.77 9.64 7.07
N THR A 168 26.41 10.17 6.04
CA THR A 168 27.88 10.12 5.87
C THR A 168 28.43 11.55 5.83
N ASP A 169 29.73 11.74 5.63
CA ASP A 169 30.33 13.07 5.60
C ASP A 169 29.86 13.92 4.43
N ASP A 170 29.55 13.32 3.29
CA ASP A 170 29.23 14.03 2.06
C ASP A 170 27.76 13.91 1.62
N VAL A 171 27.04 12.89 2.07
CA VAL A 171 25.68 12.61 1.62
C VAL A 171 24.78 12.12 2.76
N VAL A 172 23.49 12.38 2.60
CA VAL A 172 22.45 11.77 3.42
C VAL A 172 21.55 10.92 2.53
N ARG A 173 21.19 9.73 3.02
CA ARG A 173 20.33 8.80 2.32
C ARG A 173 19.05 8.55 3.10
N ILE A 174 17.93 8.59 2.41
CA ILE A 174 16.66 8.04 2.90
C ILE A 174 16.54 6.62 2.36
N VAL A 175 16.65 5.65 3.25
CA VAL A 175 16.53 4.23 2.93
C VAL A 175 15.16 3.74 3.34
N ARG A 176 14.35 3.30 2.38
CA ARG A 176 12.99 2.78 2.58
C ARG A 176 13.00 1.26 2.45
N HIS A 177 12.51 0.55 3.46
CA HIS A 177 12.47 -0.91 3.52
C HIS A 177 11.08 -1.49 3.16
N ASN A 178 10.12 -0.64 2.83
CA ASN A 178 8.83 -1.01 2.26
C ASN A 178 8.45 -0.03 1.15
N CYS A 179 7.76 -0.53 0.14
CA CYS A 179 7.16 0.28 -0.92
C CYS A 179 5.65 0.14 -0.86
N ILE A 180 4.93 1.20 -0.46
CA ILE A 180 3.45 1.18 -0.38
C ILE A 180 2.76 1.02 -1.74
N PHE A 181 3.52 1.20 -2.84
CA PHE A 181 3.07 1.01 -4.22
C PHE A 181 3.75 -0.20 -4.89
N TYR A 182 4.23 -1.18 -4.11
CA TYR A 182 5.13 -2.24 -4.61
C TYR A 182 4.60 -2.93 -5.88
N GLU A 183 3.38 -3.45 -5.85
CA GLU A 183 2.80 -4.17 -6.98
C GLU A 183 2.59 -3.26 -8.21
N LEU A 184 2.14 -2.03 -8.00
CA LEU A 184 2.00 -1.03 -9.07
C LEU A 184 3.38 -0.63 -9.63
N ALA A 185 4.37 -0.45 -8.75
CA ALA A 185 5.72 -0.07 -9.14
C ALA A 185 6.43 -1.19 -9.90
N LYS A 186 6.15 -2.45 -9.58
CA LYS A 186 6.67 -3.63 -10.29
C LYS A 186 6.12 -3.72 -11.71
N ALA A 187 4.82 -3.46 -11.90
CA ALA A 187 4.18 -3.47 -13.20
C ALA A 187 4.52 -2.21 -14.03
N ASN A 188 4.55 -1.03 -13.40
CA ASN A 188 4.67 0.28 -14.05
C ASN A 188 5.81 1.12 -13.44
N ASN A 189 7.04 0.57 -13.43
CA ASN A 189 8.22 1.20 -12.81
C ASN A 189 8.42 2.66 -13.25
N ARG A 190 8.35 2.93 -14.55
CA ARG A 190 8.57 4.27 -15.10
C ARG A 190 7.55 5.28 -14.55
N ILE A 191 6.29 4.92 -14.50
CA ILE A 191 5.19 5.78 -14.06
C ILE A 191 5.24 5.97 -12.54
N ILE A 192 5.32 4.89 -11.80
CA ILE A 192 5.22 4.92 -10.33
C ILE A 192 6.54 5.38 -9.69
N CYS A 193 7.66 4.74 -10.02
CA CYS A 193 8.95 5.11 -9.43
C CYS A 193 9.59 6.32 -10.15
N GLY A 194 9.52 6.33 -11.48
CA GLY A 194 10.16 7.36 -12.29
C GLY A 194 9.46 8.72 -12.22
N THR A 195 8.13 8.74 -12.26
CA THR A 195 7.37 10.00 -12.23
C THR A 195 6.75 10.26 -10.85
N LEU A 196 5.75 9.48 -10.43
CA LEU A 196 5.01 9.75 -9.18
C LEU A 196 5.94 9.80 -7.95
N GLY A 197 6.81 8.80 -7.78
CA GLY A 197 7.75 8.74 -6.66
C GLY A 197 8.74 9.90 -6.66
N SER A 198 9.22 10.31 -7.84
CA SER A 198 10.12 11.46 -7.98
C SER A 198 9.42 12.79 -7.69
N GLU A 199 8.18 12.97 -8.15
CA GLU A 199 7.38 14.17 -7.87
C GLU A 199 7.03 14.31 -6.38
N ILE A 200 6.75 13.19 -5.68
CA ILE A 200 6.56 13.22 -4.22
C ILE A 200 7.83 13.72 -3.52
N ILE A 201 9.01 13.24 -3.92
CA ILE A 201 10.27 13.68 -3.31
C ILE A 201 10.54 15.15 -3.61
N LYS A 202 10.40 15.58 -4.87
CA LYS A 202 10.59 16.97 -5.29
C LYS A 202 9.66 17.96 -4.58
N GLY A 203 8.39 17.59 -4.45
CA GLY A 203 7.38 18.42 -3.77
C GLY A 203 7.57 18.46 -2.26
N SER A 204 8.28 17.49 -1.68
CA SER A 204 8.55 17.41 -0.24
C SER A 204 9.88 18.08 0.14
N VAL A 205 10.93 17.93 -0.67
CA VAL A 205 12.29 18.39 -0.36
C VAL A 205 12.79 19.27 -1.50
N ASN A 206 13.10 20.53 -1.20
CA ASN A 206 13.60 21.49 -2.18
C ASN A 206 15.12 21.33 -2.38
N GLN A 207 15.55 20.17 -2.83
CA GLN A 207 16.94 19.86 -3.17
C GLN A 207 17.03 18.79 -4.25
N ASP A 208 18.09 18.84 -5.07
CA ASP A 208 18.43 17.77 -6.01
C ASP A 208 18.70 16.46 -5.28
N PHE A 209 18.23 15.37 -5.85
CA PHE A 209 18.42 14.03 -5.31
C PHE A 209 18.76 13.02 -6.40
N ARG A 210 19.32 11.90 -5.98
CA ARG A 210 19.58 10.74 -6.83
C ARG A 210 18.89 9.51 -6.27
N ILE A 211 18.17 8.77 -7.12
CA ILE A 211 17.64 7.45 -6.75
C ILE A 211 18.73 6.43 -7.05
N LYS A 212 19.21 5.74 -6.03
CA LYS A 212 20.32 4.76 -6.10
C LYS A 212 19.84 3.34 -6.24
N GLU A 213 18.76 2.98 -5.57
CA GLU A 213 18.19 1.64 -5.54
C GLU A 213 16.66 1.72 -5.56
N LYS A 214 15.99 0.75 -6.21
CA LYS A 214 14.51 0.65 -6.26
C LYS A 214 14.07 -0.80 -6.10
N PHE A 215 12.98 -1.03 -5.38
CA PHE A 215 12.32 -2.34 -5.32
C PHE A 215 11.90 -2.87 -6.69
N SER A 216 11.42 -2.00 -7.56
CA SER A 216 10.99 -2.36 -8.93
C SER A 216 12.14 -2.82 -9.85
N GLU A 217 13.39 -2.66 -9.42
CA GLU A 217 14.59 -3.12 -10.12
C GLU A 217 15.22 -4.37 -9.46
N GLY A 218 14.47 -5.02 -8.54
CA GLY A 218 14.89 -6.25 -7.88
C GLY A 218 15.70 -6.04 -6.58
N ASN A 219 15.87 -4.79 -6.14
CA ASN A 219 16.50 -4.52 -4.86
C ASN A 219 15.52 -4.79 -3.70
N ASN A 220 16.04 -5.05 -2.51
CA ASN A 220 15.24 -5.25 -1.29
C ASN A 220 14.93 -3.94 -0.52
N ARG A 221 15.22 -2.79 -1.13
CA ARG A 221 15.02 -1.45 -0.57
C ARG A 221 14.98 -0.39 -1.68
N CYS A 222 14.50 0.81 -1.34
CA CYS A 222 14.68 2.00 -2.16
C CYS A 222 15.58 2.98 -1.46
N VAL A 223 16.54 3.57 -2.18
CA VAL A 223 17.51 4.53 -1.65
C VAL A 223 17.45 5.82 -2.43
N VAL A 224 17.17 6.91 -1.73
CA VAL A 224 17.23 8.29 -2.24
C VAL A 224 18.38 9.00 -1.54
N GLU A 225 19.26 9.61 -2.32
CA GLU A 225 20.48 10.26 -1.84
C GLU A 225 20.46 11.76 -2.12
N PHE A 226 20.82 12.55 -1.13
CA PHE A 226 20.99 14.01 -1.18
C PHE A 226 22.43 14.39 -0.85
N ASP A 227 22.96 15.42 -1.50
CA ASP A 227 24.29 15.97 -1.16
C ASP A 227 24.18 16.84 0.09
N LEU A 228 25.07 16.63 1.08
CA LEU A 228 25.17 17.43 2.30
C LEU A 228 25.92 18.76 2.08
N LYS A 229 26.63 18.88 0.97
CA LYS A 229 27.34 20.13 0.60
C LYS A 229 26.44 20.96 -0.32
N PRO A 230 26.18 22.24 -0.01
CA PRO A 230 25.56 23.13 -0.97
C PRO A 230 26.44 23.15 -2.23
N LYS A 231 25.85 22.93 -3.41
CA LYS A 231 26.54 23.17 -4.67
C LYS A 231 26.96 24.67 -4.64
N LEU A 232 28.25 24.96 -4.57
CA LEU A 232 28.75 26.30 -4.89
C LEU A 232 28.15 26.62 -6.25
N LYS A 233 27.27 27.63 -6.31
CA LYS A 233 26.84 28.19 -7.58
C LYS A 233 28.13 28.56 -8.30
N SER A 234 28.41 27.91 -9.43
CA SER A 234 29.49 28.32 -10.30
C SER A 234 29.23 29.79 -10.58
N GLU A 235 30.08 30.65 -10.01
CA GLU A 235 30.13 32.06 -10.38
C GLU A 235 30.25 32.07 -11.90
N ASN A 236 29.26 32.67 -12.54
CA ASN A 236 29.34 32.98 -13.95
C ASN A 236 30.65 33.69 -14.18
N ALA A 237 31.57 33.04 -14.84
CA ALA A 237 32.70 33.68 -15.45
C ALA A 237 32.14 34.67 -16.48
N VAL A 238 31.96 35.90 -16.06
CA VAL A 238 31.88 37.06 -16.94
C VAL A 238 33.31 37.35 -17.36
N LEU A 239 33.65 37.10 -18.58
CA LEU A 239 34.68 37.75 -19.37
C LEU A 239 34.15 38.01 -20.76
#